data_6b86796a735ccfcf472db144d88a1786
#
_entry.id   6b86796a735ccfcf472db144d88a1786
#
_cell.length_a   1.000
_cell.length_b   1.000
_cell.length_c   1.000
_cell.angle_alpha   90.00
_cell.angle_beta   90.00
_cell.angle_gamma   90.00
#
_symmetry.space_group_name_H-M   'P 1'
#
loop_
_entity.id
_entity.type
_entity.pdbx_description
1 polymer ?
#
loop_
_entity_poly.entity_id
_entity_poly.type
_entity_poly.pdbx_seq_one_letter_code
_entity_poly.pdbx_strand_id
1 'polypeptide(L)'
;LAIDAILADGTEARFGPEREMGAAPERVGELLRGLRAIGEREQGEIERNVPKVLRRVGGYNIDVCCAQSERPYTADESVNYAHLLVGSEGTLAWSRELTLKLAPLPAHRALGVVNFPTLYKAMESARHLVDSRPSAVELVDRTMIDLARGNPAFRAVIDRALIGEPDAILLVEFIADTREDPLSRLRDLVALMGELGLPGSVVELIDVGAQRALWDVRKAGLNIMMSMKGDGKPVSFIEDCAVPLPHLADYVARLSAVFTR
;
A
#
# COMPACT_ATOMS: atom_id res chain seq x y z
N LEU A 1 -10.93 15.80 2.81
CA LEU A 1 -11.44 14.56 3.40
C LEU A 1 -12.25 14.88 4.63
N ALA A 2 -13.47 14.32 4.75
CA ALA A 2 -14.31 14.44 5.93
C ALA A 2 -15.19 13.19 6.08
N ILE A 3 -15.69 12.97 7.29
CA ILE A 3 -16.57 11.86 7.63
C ILE A 3 -17.74 12.40 8.46
N ASP A 4 -18.95 12.24 7.95
CA ASP A 4 -20.16 12.43 8.76
C ASP A 4 -20.43 11.12 9.49
N ALA A 5 -20.41 11.18 10.83
CA ALA A 5 -20.41 10.00 11.67
C ALA A 5 -21.44 10.11 12.80
N ILE A 6 -21.82 8.95 13.32
CA ILE A 6 -22.69 8.80 14.50
C ILE A 6 -21.87 8.12 15.60
N LEU A 7 -21.76 8.78 16.75
CA LEU A 7 -21.08 8.26 17.92
C LEU A 7 -21.95 7.20 18.64
N ALA A 8 -21.36 6.45 19.57
CA ALA A 8 -22.03 5.39 20.30
C ALA A 8 -23.24 5.87 21.12
N ASP A 9 -23.28 7.17 21.51
CA ASP A 9 -24.39 7.80 22.22
C ASP A 9 -25.47 8.39 21.28
N GLY A 10 -25.33 8.19 19.96
CA GLY A 10 -26.23 8.72 18.94
C GLY A 10 -25.93 10.15 18.50
N THR A 11 -24.88 10.78 19.03
CA THR A 11 -24.47 12.12 18.60
C THR A 11 -23.98 12.10 17.15
N GLU A 12 -24.61 12.90 16.30
CA GLU A 12 -24.16 13.10 14.92
C GLU A 12 -23.12 14.23 14.83
N ALA A 13 -22.02 13.98 14.12
CA ALA A 13 -20.99 14.99 13.92
C ALA A 13 -20.21 14.76 12.61
N ARG A 14 -19.73 15.86 12.06
CA ARG A 14 -18.79 15.84 10.94
C ARG A 14 -17.37 15.94 11.46
N PHE A 15 -16.53 14.96 11.09
CA PHE A 15 -15.09 14.95 11.36
C PHE A 15 -14.35 15.32 10.07
N GLY A 16 -13.46 16.31 10.15
CA GLY A 16 -12.74 16.86 9.03
C GLY A 16 -11.57 17.73 9.46
N PRO A 17 -11.07 18.63 8.58
CA PRO A 17 -10.07 19.61 8.95
C PRO A 17 -10.54 20.42 10.16
N GLU A 18 -9.68 20.60 11.15
CA GLU A 18 -10.02 21.29 12.40
C GLU A 18 -10.63 22.68 12.16
N ARG A 19 -10.08 23.44 11.20
CA ARG A 19 -10.57 24.76 10.81
C ARG A 19 -12.02 24.77 10.28
N GLU A 20 -12.52 23.61 9.84
CA GLU A 20 -13.87 23.45 9.27
C GLU A 20 -14.88 22.93 10.31
N MET A 21 -14.43 22.62 11.54
CA MET A 21 -15.25 22.00 12.59
C MET A 21 -15.91 23.01 13.53
N GLY A 22 -15.97 24.29 13.17
CA GLY A 22 -16.29 25.43 14.04
C GLY A 22 -17.67 25.46 14.72
N ALA A 23 -18.62 24.58 14.38
CA ALA A 23 -19.95 24.50 14.99
C ALA A 23 -20.31 23.07 15.43
N ALA A 24 -19.30 22.30 15.91
CA ALA A 24 -19.54 20.95 16.39
C ALA A 24 -20.43 20.95 17.65
N PRO A 25 -21.31 19.93 17.86
CA PRO A 25 -22.05 19.76 19.09
C PRO A 25 -21.12 19.79 20.32
N GLU A 26 -21.61 20.31 21.47
CA GLU A 26 -20.78 20.47 22.67
C GLU A 26 -20.04 19.19 23.03
N ARG A 27 -20.75 18.05 22.99
CA ARG A 27 -20.17 16.73 23.23
C ARG A 27 -18.97 16.41 22.33
N VAL A 28 -19.04 16.75 21.06
CA VAL A 28 -17.94 16.55 20.10
C VAL A 28 -16.79 17.51 20.40
N GLY A 29 -17.10 18.77 20.74
CA GLY A 29 -16.09 19.73 21.18
C GLY A 29 -15.31 19.26 22.41
N GLU A 30 -15.96 18.63 23.39
CA GLU A 30 -15.30 18.02 24.56
C GLU A 30 -14.39 16.88 24.15
N LEU A 31 -14.85 15.97 23.27
CA LEU A 31 -14.04 14.86 22.77
C LEU A 31 -12.79 15.35 22.03
N LEU A 32 -12.94 16.35 21.17
CA LEU A 32 -11.80 16.90 20.42
C LEU A 32 -10.77 17.58 21.33
N ARG A 33 -11.23 18.31 22.35
CA ARG A 33 -10.32 18.87 23.38
C ARG A 33 -9.57 17.77 24.13
N GLY A 34 -10.27 16.71 24.51
CA GLY A 34 -9.66 15.55 25.18
C GLY A 34 -8.62 14.84 24.29
N LEU A 35 -8.94 14.64 23.02
CA LEU A 35 -8.02 14.02 22.03
C LEU A 35 -6.79 14.89 21.81
N ARG A 36 -6.95 16.22 21.69
CA ARG A 36 -5.84 17.15 21.60
C ARG A 36 -4.94 17.08 22.83
N ALA A 37 -5.51 17.11 24.02
CA ALA A 37 -4.74 17.00 25.26
C ALA A 37 -3.96 15.67 25.35
N ILE A 38 -4.51 14.56 24.83
CA ILE A 38 -3.79 13.29 24.70
C ILE A 38 -2.63 13.44 23.73
N GLY A 39 -2.87 13.98 22.51
CA GLY A 39 -1.83 14.18 21.51
C GLY A 39 -0.66 15.03 22.02
N GLU A 40 -0.96 16.14 22.71
CA GLU A 40 0.04 17.04 23.31
C GLU A 40 0.82 16.34 24.43
N ARG A 41 0.15 15.63 25.33
CA ARG A 41 0.79 14.90 26.42
C ARG A 41 1.70 13.79 25.93
N GLU A 42 1.27 13.04 24.91
CA GLU A 42 1.96 11.86 24.39
C GLU A 42 2.87 12.17 23.17
N GLN A 43 3.05 13.45 22.83
CA GLN A 43 3.79 13.85 21.62
C GLN A 43 5.17 13.20 21.53
N GLY A 44 5.92 13.10 22.64
CA GLY A 44 7.24 12.48 22.66
C GLY A 44 7.20 10.97 22.36
N GLU A 45 6.15 10.26 22.79
CA GLU A 45 5.94 8.84 22.47
C GLU A 45 5.49 8.66 21.02
N ILE A 46 4.61 9.52 20.54
CA ILE A 46 4.13 9.53 19.16
C ILE A 46 5.32 9.71 18.20
N GLU A 47 6.17 10.70 18.44
CA GLU A 47 7.34 10.98 17.60
C GLU A 47 8.35 9.81 17.56
N ARG A 48 8.52 9.09 18.67
CA ARG A 48 9.46 7.98 18.77
C ARG A 48 8.93 6.67 18.19
N ASN A 49 7.63 6.39 18.33
CA ASN A 49 7.09 5.06 18.12
C ASN A 49 6.12 4.96 16.94
N VAL A 50 5.48 6.07 16.50
CA VAL A 50 4.57 6.02 15.34
C VAL A 50 5.40 5.98 14.05
N PRO A 51 5.25 4.93 13.22
CA PRO A 51 6.05 4.77 12.01
C PRO A 51 5.84 5.93 11.03
N LYS A 52 6.94 6.52 10.55
CA LYS A 52 6.93 7.60 9.55
C LYS A 52 6.98 7.02 8.13
N VAL A 53 5.98 6.21 7.78
CA VAL A 53 5.84 5.56 6.48
C VAL A 53 4.58 6.05 5.77
N LEU A 54 4.57 5.95 4.44
CA LEU A 54 3.47 6.45 3.60
C LEU A 54 2.12 5.81 3.95
N ARG A 55 2.11 4.52 4.27
CA ARG A 55 0.92 3.77 4.67
C ARG A 55 1.16 2.99 5.94
N ARG A 56 0.22 3.06 6.84
CA ARG A 56 0.17 2.28 8.08
C ARG A 56 -1.28 2.02 8.44
N VAL A 57 -1.56 0.87 9.01
CA VAL A 57 -2.92 0.39 9.31
C VAL A 57 -3.02 -0.27 10.69
N GLY A 58 -2.06 -0.05 11.57
CA GLY A 58 -2.02 -0.63 12.91
C GLY A 58 -2.60 0.31 13.97
N GLY A 59 -3.82 0.05 14.44
CA GLY A 59 -4.47 0.80 15.52
C GLY A 59 -4.99 2.19 15.12
N TYR A 60 -5.29 3.00 16.11
CA TYR A 60 -5.82 4.36 15.91
C TYR A 60 -4.71 5.35 15.52
N ASN A 61 -5.02 6.25 14.62
CA ASN A 61 -4.11 7.30 14.17
C ASN A 61 -4.08 8.47 15.18
N ILE A 62 -3.62 8.24 16.40
CA ILE A 62 -3.58 9.26 17.46
C ILE A 62 -2.64 10.42 17.17
N ASP A 63 -1.66 10.21 16.29
CA ASP A 63 -0.73 11.25 15.82
C ASP A 63 -1.42 12.37 15.05
N VAL A 64 -2.66 12.17 14.57
CA VAL A 64 -3.46 13.24 13.95
C VAL A 64 -4.01 14.24 14.97
N CYS A 65 -3.99 13.93 16.26
CA CYS A 65 -4.49 14.78 17.32
C CYS A 65 -3.54 15.94 17.71
N CYS A 66 -2.32 15.97 17.16
CA CYS A 66 -1.37 17.05 17.35
C CYS A 66 -0.70 17.41 16.03
N ALA A 67 -0.18 18.64 15.91
CA ALA A 67 0.58 19.08 14.76
C ALA A 67 1.90 18.29 14.66
N GLN A 68 2.20 17.79 13.48
CA GLN A 68 3.45 17.07 13.19
C GLN A 68 4.01 17.50 11.83
N SER A 69 5.33 17.62 11.75
CA SER A 69 6.04 18.11 10.57
C SER A 69 6.09 17.12 9.41
N GLU A 70 5.97 15.83 9.68
CA GLU A 70 6.15 14.78 8.68
C GLU A 70 4.93 13.86 8.60
N ARG A 71 3.93 14.28 7.81
CA ARG A 71 2.75 13.45 7.53
C ARG A 71 2.53 13.30 6.03
N PRO A 72 2.34 12.08 5.54
CA PRO A 72 2.10 11.87 4.12
C PRO A 72 0.75 12.41 3.63
N TYR A 73 -0.18 12.71 4.53
CA TYR A 73 -1.55 13.13 4.21
C TYR A 73 -1.90 14.56 4.66
N THR A 74 -1.01 15.27 5.36
CA THR A 74 -1.15 16.68 5.75
C THR A 74 0.17 17.42 5.54
N ALA A 75 0.34 17.99 4.35
CA ALA A 75 1.58 18.69 3.99
C ALA A 75 1.72 20.06 4.67
N ASP A 76 0.64 20.63 5.20
CA ASP A 76 0.56 21.95 5.82
C ASP A 76 0.51 21.89 7.36
N GLU A 77 0.87 20.76 7.95
CA GLU A 77 0.85 20.51 9.40
C GLU A 77 -0.55 20.66 10.05
N SER A 78 -1.59 20.78 9.26
CA SER A 78 -2.96 20.93 9.77
C SER A 78 -3.48 19.63 10.38
N VAL A 79 -4.34 19.75 11.39
CA VAL A 79 -5.05 18.63 11.99
C VAL A 79 -6.32 18.35 11.20
N ASN A 80 -6.53 17.06 10.83
CA ASN A 80 -7.77 16.59 10.22
C ASN A 80 -8.28 15.36 11.00
N TYR A 81 -9.33 15.55 11.79
CA TYR A 81 -9.87 14.51 12.65
C TYR A 81 -10.56 13.35 11.91
N ALA A 82 -10.86 13.48 10.62
CA ALA A 82 -11.33 12.35 9.81
C ALA A 82 -10.33 11.19 9.82
N HIS A 83 -9.03 11.50 9.87
CA HIS A 83 -7.99 10.46 9.90
C HIS A 83 -7.98 9.63 11.18
N LEU A 84 -8.54 10.12 12.28
CA LEU A 84 -8.70 9.32 13.50
C LEU A 84 -9.73 8.19 13.31
N LEU A 85 -10.79 8.46 12.53
CA LEU A 85 -11.81 7.46 12.22
C LEU A 85 -11.37 6.46 11.14
N VAL A 86 -10.44 6.86 10.28
CA VAL A 86 -9.85 5.96 9.27
C VAL A 86 -9.03 4.88 9.97
N GLY A 87 -9.32 3.61 9.67
CA GLY A 87 -8.65 2.47 10.31
C GLY A 87 -9.21 2.11 11.69
N SER A 88 -10.25 2.80 12.19
CA SER A 88 -10.91 2.45 13.46
C SER A 88 -11.86 1.27 13.37
N GLU A 89 -12.15 0.77 12.16
CA GLU A 89 -13.00 -0.40 11.90
C GLU A 89 -14.38 -0.32 12.57
N GLY A 90 -14.96 0.89 12.66
CA GLY A 90 -16.26 1.14 13.28
C GLY A 90 -16.25 1.15 14.82
N THR A 91 -15.10 1.00 15.46
CA THR A 91 -15.01 0.97 16.94
C THR A 91 -15.13 2.34 17.60
N LEU A 92 -14.85 3.42 16.87
CA LEU A 92 -14.95 4.80 17.38
C LEU A 92 -16.27 5.47 17.00
N ALA A 93 -16.77 5.21 15.80
CA ALA A 93 -18.02 5.77 15.30
C ALA A 93 -18.53 4.98 14.09
N TRP A 94 -19.81 5.10 13.78
CA TRP A 94 -20.38 4.62 12.53
C TRP A 94 -20.34 5.72 11.48
N SER A 95 -19.69 5.46 10.33
CA SER A 95 -19.57 6.41 9.23
C SER A 95 -20.84 6.41 8.37
N ARG A 96 -21.58 7.53 8.36
CA ARG A 96 -22.78 7.69 7.54
C ARG A 96 -22.45 8.15 6.13
N GLU A 97 -21.53 9.10 6.00
CA GLU A 97 -21.11 9.68 4.72
C GLU A 97 -19.61 9.95 4.72
N LEU A 98 -18.97 9.71 3.57
CA LEU A 98 -17.54 9.93 3.36
C LEU A 98 -17.32 10.94 2.25
N THR A 99 -16.62 12.03 2.55
CA THR A 99 -16.10 12.97 1.55
C THR A 99 -14.66 12.56 1.19
N LEU A 100 -14.45 12.06 -0.04
CA LEU A 100 -13.16 11.55 -0.49
C LEU A 100 -12.53 12.47 -1.54
N LYS A 101 -11.22 12.58 -1.51
CA LYS A 101 -10.45 13.16 -2.62
C LYS A 101 -10.27 12.07 -3.67
N LEU A 102 -10.79 12.31 -4.86
CA LEU A 102 -10.63 11.40 -5.99
C LEU A 102 -9.31 11.66 -6.70
N ALA A 103 -8.66 10.59 -7.14
CA ALA A 103 -7.55 10.67 -8.09
C ALA A 103 -8.10 10.70 -9.53
N PRO A 104 -7.50 11.48 -10.45
CA PRO A 104 -7.85 11.41 -11.86
C PRO A 104 -7.56 9.99 -12.41
N LEU A 105 -8.41 9.54 -13.34
CA LEU A 105 -8.11 8.31 -14.08
C LEU A 105 -7.05 8.63 -15.13
N PRO A 106 -5.89 7.98 -15.07
CA PRO A 106 -4.83 8.23 -16.04
C PRO A 106 -5.24 7.70 -17.43
N ALA A 107 -4.90 8.47 -18.47
CA ALA A 107 -5.20 8.09 -19.85
C ALA A 107 -4.29 6.96 -20.37
N HIS A 108 -3.05 6.96 -19.91
CA HIS A 108 -2.02 6.02 -20.39
C HIS A 108 -1.29 5.33 -19.25
N ARG A 109 -0.92 4.08 -19.48
CA ARG A 109 -0.17 3.26 -18.53
C ARG A 109 0.78 2.31 -19.24
N ALA A 110 1.89 1.99 -18.57
CA ALA A 110 2.83 0.95 -18.95
C ALA A 110 3.20 0.13 -17.73
N LEU A 111 3.42 -1.16 -17.90
CA LEU A 111 3.74 -2.08 -16.82
C LEU A 111 5.06 -2.80 -17.13
N GLY A 112 6.04 -2.66 -16.25
CA GLY A 112 7.25 -3.46 -16.24
C GLY A 112 7.09 -4.63 -15.26
N VAL A 113 7.38 -5.85 -15.73
CA VAL A 113 7.43 -7.03 -14.88
C VAL A 113 8.87 -7.39 -14.66
N VAL A 114 9.40 -7.05 -13.50
CA VAL A 114 10.79 -7.31 -13.15
C VAL A 114 10.93 -8.69 -12.53
N ASN A 115 11.74 -9.55 -13.12
CA ASN A 115 11.96 -10.92 -12.70
C ASN A 115 13.21 -11.02 -11.83
N PHE A 116 13.13 -11.65 -10.66
CA PHE A 116 14.21 -11.74 -9.68
C PHE A 116 14.58 -13.19 -9.36
N PRO A 117 15.88 -13.47 -9.24
CA PRO A 117 16.37 -14.82 -8.89
C PRO A 117 16.07 -15.19 -7.44
N THR A 118 15.82 -14.20 -6.55
CA THR A 118 15.49 -14.44 -5.14
C THR A 118 14.50 -13.38 -4.65
N LEU A 119 13.66 -13.75 -3.69
CA LEU A 119 12.75 -12.83 -3.00
C LEU A 119 13.52 -11.68 -2.32
N TYR A 120 14.69 -11.97 -1.72
CA TYR A 120 15.54 -10.96 -1.10
C TYR A 120 15.93 -9.87 -2.09
N LYS A 121 16.36 -10.27 -3.30
CA LYS A 121 16.77 -9.32 -4.36
C LYS A 121 15.62 -8.45 -4.83
N ALA A 122 14.41 -9.00 -4.91
CA ALA A 122 13.21 -8.22 -5.21
C ALA A 122 12.95 -7.15 -4.14
N MET A 123 13.01 -7.52 -2.86
CA MET A 123 12.80 -6.59 -1.74
C MET A 123 13.90 -5.53 -1.64
N GLU A 124 15.17 -5.92 -1.87
CA GLU A 124 16.29 -4.99 -1.88
C GLU A 124 16.16 -3.94 -3.00
N SER A 125 15.70 -4.37 -4.18
CA SER A 125 15.53 -3.48 -5.35
C SER A 125 14.40 -2.48 -5.17
N ALA A 126 13.39 -2.77 -4.33
CA ALA A 126 12.23 -1.91 -4.13
C ALA A 126 12.60 -0.46 -3.74
N ARG A 127 13.64 -0.28 -2.92
CA ARG A 127 14.12 1.07 -2.50
C ARG A 127 14.61 1.92 -3.68
N HIS A 128 15.17 1.30 -4.71
CA HIS A 128 15.64 1.99 -5.91
C HIS A 128 14.50 2.25 -6.90
N LEU A 129 13.52 1.34 -6.95
CA LEU A 129 12.37 1.49 -7.84
C LEU A 129 11.47 2.67 -7.47
N VAL A 130 11.33 2.99 -6.18
CA VAL A 130 10.48 4.11 -5.75
C VAL A 130 11.01 5.48 -6.21
N ASP A 131 12.32 5.61 -6.46
CA ASP A 131 12.92 6.86 -6.95
C ASP A 131 12.42 7.21 -8.37
N SER A 132 12.02 6.20 -9.16
CA SER A 132 11.37 6.39 -10.48
C SER A 132 9.90 6.82 -10.37
N ARG A 133 9.35 6.96 -9.14
CA ARG A 133 7.97 7.36 -8.84
C ARG A 133 6.92 6.53 -9.57
N PRO A 134 6.95 5.21 -9.45
CA PRO A 134 5.93 4.34 -10.03
C PRO A 134 4.58 4.60 -9.36
N SER A 135 3.51 4.32 -10.09
CA SER A 135 2.14 4.40 -9.55
C SER A 135 1.81 3.22 -8.65
N ALA A 136 2.43 2.07 -8.93
CA ALA A 136 2.35 0.88 -8.11
C ALA A 136 3.64 0.05 -8.23
N VAL A 137 4.02 -0.60 -7.14
CA VAL A 137 5.03 -1.67 -7.09
C VAL A 137 4.42 -2.81 -6.29
N GLU A 138 4.15 -3.94 -6.95
CA GLU A 138 3.47 -5.08 -6.34
C GLU A 138 4.33 -6.33 -6.47
N LEU A 139 4.48 -7.04 -5.35
CA LEU A 139 5.20 -8.30 -5.30
C LEU A 139 4.29 -9.48 -5.65
N VAL A 140 4.81 -10.40 -6.45
CA VAL A 140 4.28 -11.76 -6.61
C VAL A 140 5.44 -12.73 -6.34
N ASP A 141 5.32 -13.52 -5.29
CA ASP A 141 6.33 -14.49 -4.88
C ASP A 141 6.24 -15.82 -5.64
N ARG A 142 7.20 -16.70 -5.42
CA ARG A 142 7.27 -18.02 -6.05
C ARG A 142 6.01 -18.85 -5.82
N THR A 143 5.46 -18.81 -4.62
CA THR A 143 4.25 -19.57 -4.28
C THR A 143 3.07 -19.15 -5.15
N MET A 144 2.86 -17.84 -5.29
CA MET A 144 1.81 -17.30 -6.15
C MET A 144 2.05 -17.57 -7.63
N ILE A 145 3.30 -17.50 -8.10
CA ILE A 145 3.68 -17.84 -9.46
C ILE A 145 3.30 -19.30 -9.76
N ASP A 146 3.68 -20.24 -8.90
CA ASP A 146 3.43 -21.67 -9.08
C ASP A 146 1.92 -21.99 -9.03
N LEU A 147 1.19 -21.37 -8.10
CA LEU A 147 -0.27 -21.52 -8.01
C LEU A 147 -0.99 -20.95 -9.25
N ALA A 148 -0.56 -19.80 -9.75
CA ALA A 148 -1.12 -19.20 -10.97
C ALA A 148 -0.82 -20.08 -12.20
N ARG A 149 0.39 -20.62 -12.32
CA ARG A 149 0.76 -21.60 -13.36
C ARG A 149 -0.05 -22.90 -13.27
N GLY A 150 -0.39 -23.33 -12.05
CA GLY A 150 -1.24 -24.49 -11.81
C GLY A 150 -2.70 -24.32 -12.28
N ASN A 151 -3.16 -23.06 -12.42
CA ASN A 151 -4.51 -22.76 -12.86
C ASN A 151 -4.56 -22.55 -14.40
N PRO A 152 -5.30 -23.38 -15.16
CA PRO A 152 -5.38 -23.25 -16.62
C PRO A 152 -5.84 -21.88 -17.11
N ALA A 153 -6.67 -21.16 -16.34
CA ALA A 153 -7.17 -19.84 -16.71
C ALA A 153 -6.08 -18.75 -16.64
N PHE A 154 -5.06 -18.93 -15.81
CA PHE A 154 -4.03 -17.93 -15.55
C PHE A 154 -2.65 -18.29 -16.14
N ARG A 155 -2.42 -19.57 -16.43
CA ARG A 155 -1.13 -20.07 -16.92
C ARG A 155 -0.57 -19.27 -18.08
N ALA A 156 -1.35 -19.07 -19.14
CA ALA A 156 -0.87 -18.36 -20.32
C ALA A 156 -0.54 -16.89 -20.07
N VAL A 157 -1.22 -16.27 -19.08
CA VAL A 157 -0.97 -14.88 -18.69
C VAL A 157 0.32 -14.76 -17.90
N ILE A 158 0.49 -15.61 -16.88
CA ILE A 158 1.67 -15.56 -16.03
C ILE A 158 2.93 -15.97 -16.79
N ASP A 159 2.88 -17.00 -17.64
CA ASP A 159 4.03 -17.46 -18.43
C ASP A 159 4.57 -16.39 -19.37
N ARG A 160 3.72 -15.48 -19.86
CA ARG A 160 4.16 -14.32 -20.67
C ARG A 160 4.89 -13.24 -19.86
N ALA A 161 4.69 -13.22 -18.57
CA ALA A 161 5.28 -12.25 -17.66
C ALA A 161 6.62 -12.74 -17.07
N LEU A 162 6.97 -14.00 -17.27
CA LEU A 162 8.14 -14.62 -16.66
C LEU A 162 9.33 -14.73 -17.61
N ILE A 163 10.52 -14.54 -17.05
CA ILE A 163 11.81 -14.79 -17.68
C ILE A 163 12.52 -15.87 -16.87
N GLY A 164 12.67 -17.05 -17.44
CA GLY A 164 13.23 -18.21 -16.75
C GLY A 164 12.34 -18.70 -15.60
N GLU A 165 12.96 -18.98 -14.46
CA GLU A 165 12.30 -19.48 -13.25
C GLU A 165 12.57 -18.54 -12.05
N PRO A 166 11.94 -17.35 -12.01
CA PRO A 166 12.18 -16.39 -10.95
C PRO A 166 11.56 -16.86 -9.63
N ASP A 167 12.18 -16.49 -8.50
CA ASP A 167 11.59 -16.68 -7.15
C ASP A 167 10.58 -15.59 -6.81
N ALA A 168 10.67 -14.45 -7.49
CA ALA A 168 9.74 -13.35 -7.31
C ALA A 168 9.69 -12.47 -8.55
N ILE A 169 8.56 -11.79 -8.75
CA ILE A 169 8.44 -10.70 -9.70
C ILE A 169 7.92 -9.46 -9.01
N LEU A 170 8.34 -8.28 -9.49
CA LEU A 170 7.73 -7.00 -9.14
C LEU A 170 6.96 -6.45 -10.34
N LEU A 171 5.69 -6.14 -10.14
CA LEU A 171 4.85 -5.43 -11.09
C LEU A 171 5.05 -3.93 -10.85
N VAL A 172 5.71 -3.24 -11.77
CA VAL A 172 6.02 -1.80 -11.66
C VAL A 172 5.18 -1.04 -12.68
N GLU A 173 4.15 -0.34 -12.22
CA GLU A 173 3.23 0.40 -13.08
C GLU A 173 3.60 1.88 -13.13
N PHE A 174 3.60 2.44 -14.33
CA PHE A 174 3.70 3.88 -14.58
C PHE A 174 2.42 4.37 -15.25
N ILE A 175 1.89 5.50 -14.79
CA ILE A 175 0.70 6.15 -15.33
C ILE A 175 0.98 7.62 -15.65
N ALA A 176 0.36 8.13 -16.72
CA ALA A 176 0.42 9.56 -17.07
C ALA A 176 -0.73 9.96 -18.00
N ASP A 177 -0.85 11.27 -18.21
CA ASP A 177 -1.81 11.85 -19.15
C ASP A 177 -1.35 11.77 -20.61
N THR A 178 -0.06 11.59 -20.85
CA THR A 178 0.53 11.39 -22.18
C THR A 178 1.01 9.95 -22.35
N ARG A 179 1.01 9.45 -23.60
CA ARG A 179 1.46 8.09 -23.90
C ARG A 179 2.98 7.92 -23.74
N GLU A 180 3.73 8.96 -24.04
CA GLU A 180 5.20 8.89 -24.08
C GLU A 180 5.81 8.79 -22.69
N ASP A 181 5.24 9.44 -21.68
CA ASP A 181 5.78 9.48 -20.31
C ASP A 181 5.87 8.07 -19.66
N PRO A 182 4.81 7.23 -19.58
CA PRO A 182 4.93 5.89 -19.03
C PRO A 182 5.91 5.00 -19.80
N LEU A 183 6.01 5.18 -21.13
CA LEU A 183 6.95 4.42 -21.96
C LEU A 183 8.40 4.86 -21.71
N SER A 184 8.65 6.14 -21.48
CA SER A 184 9.98 6.63 -21.10
C SER A 184 10.40 6.05 -19.77
N ARG A 185 9.53 6.12 -18.75
CA ARG A 185 9.82 5.56 -17.42
C ARG A 185 10.01 4.04 -17.44
N LEU A 186 9.32 3.35 -18.33
CA LEU A 186 9.53 1.91 -18.53
C LEU A 186 10.93 1.62 -19.07
N ARG A 187 11.42 2.42 -20.04
CA ARG A 187 12.81 2.33 -20.51
C ARG A 187 13.83 2.63 -19.42
N ASP A 188 13.55 3.65 -18.60
CA ASP A 188 14.40 4.00 -17.45
C ASP A 188 14.45 2.85 -16.43
N LEU A 189 13.32 2.16 -16.21
CA LEU A 189 13.27 0.95 -15.37
C LEU A 189 14.17 -0.16 -15.93
N VAL A 190 14.13 -0.41 -17.23
CA VAL A 190 15.00 -1.41 -17.89
C VAL A 190 16.47 -1.06 -17.70
N ALA A 191 16.83 0.22 -17.87
CA ALA A 191 18.20 0.70 -17.65
C ALA A 191 18.64 0.54 -16.19
N LEU A 192 17.79 0.95 -15.24
CA LEU A 192 18.05 0.81 -13.82
C LEU A 192 18.28 -0.66 -13.41
N MET A 193 17.48 -1.58 -13.94
CA MET A 193 17.68 -3.01 -13.64
C MET A 193 19.01 -3.53 -14.20
N GLY A 194 19.44 -3.02 -15.34
CA GLY A 194 20.79 -3.29 -15.87
C GLY A 194 21.90 -2.81 -14.94
N GLU A 195 21.79 -1.58 -14.41
CA GLU A 195 22.73 -1.00 -13.45
C GLU A 195 22.77 -1.76 -12.13
N LEU A 196 21.64 -2.31 -11.67
CA LEU A 196 21.53 -3.14 -10.49
C LEU A 196 22.00 -4.60 -10.70
N GLY A 197 22.59 -4.90 -11.86
CA GLY A 197 23.17 -6.20 -12.19
C GLY A 197 22.13 -7.25 -12.64
N LEU A 198 20.96 -6.80 -13.09
CA LEU A 198 19.86 -7.64 -13.58
C LEU A 198 19.47 -7.28 -15.03
N PRO A 199 20.42 -7.31 -15.99
CA PRO A 199 20.11 -7.00 -17.37
C PRO A 199 19.15 -8.04 -17.97
N GLY A 200 18.20 -7.58 -18.77
CA GLY A 200 17.21 -8.47 -19.41
C GLY A 200 16.20 -9.10 -18.46
N SER A 201 16.04 -8.59 -17.23
CA SER A 201 15.08 -9.11 -16.24
C SER A 201 13.68 -8.52 -16.37
N VAL A 202 13.45 -7.55 -17.24
CA VAL A 202 12.18 -6.82 -17.36
C VAL A 202 11.40 -7.29 -18.58
N VAL A 203 10.15 -7.72 -18.36
CA VAL A 203 9.15 -7.88 -19.41
C VAL A 203 8.34 -6.59 -19.51
N GLU A 204 8.35 -5.97 -20.68
CA GLU A 204 7.63 -4.73 -20.96
C GLU A 204 6.22 -5.02 -21.47
N LEU A 205 5.19 -4.71 -20.68
CA LEU A 205 3.80 -4.87 -21.05
C LEU A 205 3.20 -3.50 -21.41
N ILE A 206 3.10 -3.22 -22.72
CA ILE A 206 2.53 -1.97 -23.25
C ILE A 206 1.05 -2.17 -23.61
N ASP A 207 0.67 -3.39 -24.00
CA ASP A 207 -0.72 -3.71 -24.34
C ASP A 207 -1.63 -3.68 -23.11
N VAL A 208 -2.70 -2.88 -23.19
CA VAL A 208 -3.64 -2.68 -22.07
C VAL A 208 -4.37 -3.95 -21.68
N GLY A 209 -4.64 -4.83 -22.66
CA GLY A 209 -5.30 -6.11 -22.40
C GLY A 209 -4.39 -7.05 -21.61
N ALA A 210 -3.11 -7.13 -21.98
CA ALA A 210 -2.10 -7.92 -21.27
C ALA A 210 -1.87 -7.40 -19.85
N GLN A 211 -1.78 -6.08 -19.66
CA GLN A 211 -1.67 -5.46 -18.34
C GLN A 211 -2.86 -5.84 -17.46
N ARG A 212 -4.09 -5.66 -17.97
CA ARG A 212 -5.32 -6.00 -17.24
C ARG A 212 -5.35 -7.47 -16.85
N ALA A 213 -5.04 -8.36 -17.79
CA ALA A 213 -5.03 -9.79 -17.53
C ALA A 213 -4.06 -10.17 -16.40
N LEU A 214 -2.86 -9.56 -16.36
CA LEU A 214 -1.89 -9.82 -15.30
C LEU A 214 -2.35 -9.24 -13.94
N TRP A 215 -2.93 -8.05 -13.93
CA TRP A 215 -3.53 -7.48 -12.73
C TRP A 215 -4.69 -8.32 -12.20
N ASP A 216 -5.47 -8.95 -13.08
CA ASP A 216 -6.56 -9.85 -12.67
C ASP A 216 -6.03 -11.14 -12.03
N VAL A 217 -4.89 -11.68 -12.50
CA VAL A 217 -4.17 -12.77 -11.80
C VAL A 217 -3.76 -12.32 -10.40
N ARG A 218 -3.17 -11.13 -10.26
CA ARG A 218 -2.75 -10.58 -8.95
C ARG A 218 -3.94 -10.42 -8.00
N LYS A 219 -5.05 -9.86 -8.48
CA LYS A 219 -6.29 -9.70 -7.69
C LYS A 219 -6.91 -11.02 -7.28
N ALA A 220 -6.83 -12.05 -8.13
CA ALA A 220 -7.33 -13.40 -7.83
C ALA A 220 -6.45 -14.14 -6.80
N GLY A 221 -5.31 -13.58 -6.40
CA GLY A 221 -4.32 -14.23 -5.54
C GLY A 221 -4.88 -14.83 -4.25
N LEU A 222 -5.72 -14.08 -3.52
CA LEU A 222 -6.37 -14.61 -2.31
C LEU A 222 -7.25 -15.82 -2.62
N ASN A 223 -8.07 -15.74 -3.66
CA ASN A 223 -8.94 -16.86 -4.05
C ASN A 223 -8.13 -18.07 -4.51
N ILE A 224 -7.03 -17.84 -5.21
CA ILE A 224 -6.09 -18.90 -5.64
C ILE A 224 -5.50 -19.60 -4.42
N MET A 225 -4.99 -18.86 -3.44
CA MET A 225 -4.43 -19.41 -2.22
C MET A 225 -5.49 -20.17 -1.39
N MET A 226 -6.69 -19.61 -1.24
CA MET A 226 -7.78 -20.26 -0.51
C MET A 226 -8.34 -21.50 -1.22
N SER A 227 -8.08 -21.67 -2.52
CA SER A 227 -8.46 -22.86 -3.30
C SER A 227 -7.47 -24.02 -3.21
N MET A 228 -6.36 -23.88 -2.49
CA MET A 228 -5.37 -24.95 -2.28
C MET A 228 -6.07 -26.19 -1.71
N LYS A 229 -5.68 -27.37 -2.21
CA LYS A 229 -6.21 -28.67 -1.75
C LYS A 229 -5.66 -28.99 -0.36
N GLY A 230 -6.48 -29.63 0.47
CA GLY A 230 -6.14 -30.05 1.83
C GLY A 230 -6.72 -29.14 2.91
N ASP A 231 -6.54 -29.54 4.16
CA ASP A 231 -7.09 -28.85 5.34
C ASP A 231 -6.20 -27.68 5.79
N GLY A 232 -4.93 -27.67 5.40
CA GLY A 232 -4.00 -26.59 5.70
C GLY A 232 -4.28 -25.38 4.83
N LYS A 233 -5.02 -24.40 5.37
CA LYS A 233 -5.26 -23.11 4.72
C LYS A 233 -4.28 -22.06 5.26
N PRO A 234 -3.84 -21.10 4.41
CA PRO A 234 -3.05 -19.98 4.91
C PRO A 234 -3.82 -19.22 5.99
N VAL A 235 -3.16 -18.90 7.08
CA VAL A 235 -3.70 -18.05 8.14
C VAL A 235 -3.03 -16.68 8.04
N SER A 236 -3.83 -15.66 7.85
CA SER A 236 -3.40 -14.27 7.87
C SER A 236 -3.23 -13.81 9.31
N PHE A 237 -2.00 -13.59 9.76
CA PHE A 237 -1.72 -13.09 11.12
C PHE A 237 -0.52 -12.13 11.21
N ILE A 238 0.34 -12.09 10.19
CA ILE A 238 1.40 -11.09 10.04
C ILE A 238 1.15 -10.39 8.71
N GLU A 239 0.43 -9.28 8.79
CA GLU A 239 0.02 -8.49 7.63
C GLU A 239 0.33 -7.02 7.85
N ASP A 240 0.36 -6.26 6.75
CA ASP A 240 0.38 -4.79 6.74
C ASP A 240 1.46 -4.16 7.64
N CYS A 241 2.60 -4.86 7.79
CA CYS A 241 3.73 -4.34 8.55
C CYS A 241 4.36 -3.15 7.84
N ALA A 242 4.30 -1.99 8.50
CA ALA A 242 4.91 -0.76 8.01
C ALA A 242 6.42 -0.79 8.23
N VAL A 243 7.16 -1.23 7.22
CA VAL A 243 8.63 -1.35 7.26
C VAL A 243 9.25 -0.30 6.36
N PRO A 244 10.18 0.55 6.86
CA PRO A 244 10.93 1.46 6.02
C PRO A 244 11.69 0.71 4.92
N LEU A 245 11.64 1.21 3.67
CA LEU A 245 12.20 0.53 2.50
C LEU A 245 13.65 0.06 2.65
N PRO A 246 14.58 0.82 3.30
CA PRO A 246 15.95 0.35 3.51
C PRO A 246 16.07 -0.92 4.34
N HIS A 247 15.04 -1.24 5.13
CA HIS A 247 15.02 -2.40 6.03
C HIS A 247 14.13 -3.54 5.53
N LEU A 248 13.43 -3.35 4.40
CA LEU A 248 12.41 -4.29 3.92
C LEU A 248 12.98 -5.67 3.60
N ALA A 249 14.11 -5.73 2.89
CA ALA A 249 14.74 -7.01 2.52
C ALA A 249 15.19 -7.81 3.75
N ASP A 250 15.87 -7.14 4.70
CA ASP A 250 16.33 -7.76 5.93
C ASP A 250 15.16 -8.20 6.84
N TYR A 251 14.10 -7.39 6.90
CA TYR A 251 12.89 -7.74 7.63
C TYR A 251 12.29 -9.03 7.09
N VAL A 252 12.06 -9.13 5.78
CA VAL A 252 11.48 -10.33 5.14
C VAL A 252 12.38 -11.54 5.33
N ALA A 253 13.70 -11.40 5.18
CA ALA A 253 14.66 -12.50 5.40
C ALA A 253 14.64 -13.01 6.84
N ARG A 254 14.61 -12.09 7.82
CA ARG A 254 14.53 -12.45 9.25
C ARG A 254 13.19 -13.09 9.61
N LEU A 255 12.09 -12.59 9.05
CA LEU A 255 10.77 -13.16 9.23
C LEU A 255 10.71 -14.60 8.67
N SER A 256 11.19 -14.81 7.46
CA SER A 256 11.26 -16.13 6.83
C SER A 256 12.09 -17.11 7.66
N ALA A 257 13.20 -16.67 8.25
CA ALA A 257 14.03 -17.49 9.12
C ALA A 257 13.33 -17.91 10.43
N VAL A 258 12.34 -17.17 10.90
CA VAL A 258 11.53 -17.55 12.07
C VAL A 258 10.61 -18.72 11.72
N PHE A 259 10.04 -18.74 10.52
CA PHE A 259 9.12 -19.82 10.08
C PHE A 259 9.82 -21.11 9.65
N THR A 260 11.12 -21.07 9.39
CA THR A 260 11.91 -22.26 9.01
C THR A 260 12.53 -22.98 10.21
N ARG A 261 12.31 -22.49 11.43
CA ARG A 261 12.76 -23.12 12.70
C ARG A 261 11.70 -24.07 13.25
#